data_8e5778456c3824ce0b8d117ef9d51ebd
#
_entry.id   8e5778456c3824ce0b8d117ef9d51ebd
#
_cell.length_a   1.000
_cell.length_b   1.000
_cell.length_c   1.000
_cell.angle_alpha   90.00
_cell.angle_beta   90.00
_cell.angle_gamma   90.00
#
_symmetry.space_group_name_H-M   'P 1'
#
loop_
_entity.id
_entity.type
_entity.pdbx_description
1 polymer ?
#
loop_
_entity_poly.entity_id
_entity_poly.type
_entity_poly.pdbx_seq_one_letter_code
_entity_poly.pdbx_strand_id
1 'polypeptide(L)'
;MTRREFSCLAVGAAAFGALGITRPTMGAGSRSAEGPRWYKGMLHAHTCWSDGWVLPEQAVAAYRNGGYDFFSITDHNRIGADTDRWMEVAPVPSGWPPSAIDPSVFEAYLAAFPDAAWRKDGDKTYVRMSTMAEIAARFNVDGQFLFMPGCEVTTRIGTQANMACDVHMNYIGLDALIPRAAKSGLIETLTDTTVADVIRETRDQVGHLAAKKGNPPHIFFVNHPHWRYYDVLPADIIANPDIRFFEVCNTDSAWAPEDSLPKDGFDNDRFWDAVNAVRCKRGERLLYGIGTDDTHMYPNSGTSRCAITYGDAWIGVRAAALTPSSIFAAMKSGDFYASGGVDFEDIQFNRSTGTLSVSVPAKAGVSYTVKFITTKSGANTDPVRTVELPQQDDRPARSVPVYSDAVGAVVKTVAFGNGETVSASYTLAADDLYVRARVESNEPAVYANAISKMHPPMKVGWTQPYRLERNGIRYVHDVSV
;
A
#
# COMPACT_ATOMS: atom_id res chain seq x y z
N MET A 1 -19.24 -8.98 -21.41
CA MET A 1 -19.62 -8.72 -20.00
C MET A 1 -20.69 -9.71 -19.57
N THR A 2 -20.30 -10.83 -19.03
CA THR A 2 -21.25 -11.77 -18.42
C THR A 2 -21.34 -11.42 -16.94
N ARG A 3 -22.51 -10.93 -16.54
CA ARG A 3 -22.86 -10.63 -15.16
C ARG A 3 -22.84 -11.93 -14.36
N ARG A 4 -21.89 -12.12 -13.47
CA ARG A 4 -22.09 -12.97 -12.31
C ARG A 4 -22.66 -12.10 -11.20
N GLU A 5 -23.93 -12.30 -10.92
CA GLU A 5 -24.60 -11.72 -9.76
C GLU A 5 -23.94 -12.29 -8.49
N PHE A 6 -23.35 -11.39 -7.72
CA PHE A 6 -22.86 -11.74 -6.38
C PHE A 6 -24.08 -11.83 -5.46
N SER A 7 -24.45 -13.03 -5.09
CA SER A 7 -25.39 -13.26 -3.99
C SER A 7 -24.63 -13.00 -2.69
N CYS A 8 -24.85 -11.85 -2.08
CA CYS A 8 -24.45 -11.58 -0.71
C CYS A 8 -25.25 -12.51 0.22
N LEU A 9 -24.61 -13.48 0.83
CA LEU A 9 -25.14 -14.17 2.00
C LEU A 9 -25.25 -13.11 3.11
N ALA A 10 -26.47 -12.78 3.50
CA ALA A 10 -26.76 -11.94 4.65
C ALA A 10 -26.23 -12.63 5.91
N VAL A 11 -25.04 -12.26 6.34
CA VAL A 11 -24.57 -12.54 7.70
C VAL A 11 -25.25 -11.51 8.59
N GLY A 12 -26.09 -12.02 9.48
CA GLY A 12 -26.94 -11.24 10.36
C GLY A 12 -26.18 -10.14 11.09
N ALA A 13 -26.77 -8.95 11.14
CA ALA A 13 -26.35 -7.84 11.96
C ALA A 13 -26.33 -8.26 13.43
N ALA A 14 -25.18 -8.71 13.91
CA ALA A 14 -24.90 -8.72 15.34
C ALA A 14 -24.63 -7.27 15.73
N ALA A 15 -25.53 -6.71 16.54
CA ALA A 15 -25.37 -5.41 17.16
C ALA A 15 -24.07 -5.43 17.99
N PHE A 16 -22.99 -4.88 17.46
CA PHE A 16 -21.82 -4.55 18.24
C PHE A 16 -22.18 -3.33 19.08
N GLY A 17 -22.54 -3.61 20.36
CA GLY A 17 -22.61 -2.59 21.37
C GLY A 17 -21.29 -1.82 21.39
N ALA A 18 -21.39 -0.50 21.62
CA ALA A 18 -20.27 0.40 21.81
C ALA A 18 -19.38 -0.08 22.98
N LEU A 19 -18.47 -1.01 22.70
CA LEU A 19 -17.32 -1.26 23.54
C LEU A 19 -16.34 -0.16 23.20
N GLY A 20 -16.36 0.90 24.02
CA GLY A 20 -15.30 1.88 24.07
C GLY A 20 -13.97 1.14 24.27
N ILE A 21 -13.20 0.97 23.21
CA ILE A 21 -11.79 0.63 23.34
C ILE A 21 -11.13 1.90 23.87
N THR A 22 -11.18 2.07 25.17
CA THR A 22 -10.30 3.00 25.84
C THR A 22 -8.88 2.49 25.61
N ARG A 23 -8.10 3.17 24.74
CA ARG A 23 -6.65 3.10 24.84
C ARG A 23 -6.30 3.26 26.32
N PRO A 24 -5.40 2.46 26.89
CA PRO A 24 -4.83 2.83 28.18
C PRO A 24 -4.27 4.24 27.99
N THR A 25 -4.90 5.21 28.63
CA THR A 25 -4.39 6.57 28.77
C THR A 25 -3.08 6.44 29.53
N MET A 26 -1.99 6.29 28.81
CA MET A 26 -0.69 6.60 29.36
C MET A 26 -0.76 8.10 29.70
N GLY A 27 -0.63 8.39 31.00
CA GLY A 27 -0.86 9.71 31.57
C GLY A 27 -0.28 10.84 30.73
N ALA A 28 -1.02 11.95 30.70
CA ALA A 28 -0.57 13.23 30.15
C ALA A 28 0.63 13.78 30.98
N GLY A 29 1.76 13.06 30.94
CA GLY A 29 3.06 13.58 31.32
C GLY A 29 3.65 14.25 30.10
N SER A 30 4.20 15.44 30.25
CA SER A 30 4.95 16.17 29.24
C SER A 30 5.97 15.24 28.55
N ARG A 31 5.63 14.76 27.35
CA ARG A 31 6.52 13.89 26.56
C ARG A 31 7.45 14.76 25.72
N SER A 32 8.55 15.16 26.29
CA SER A 32 9.80 15.28 25.57
C SER A 32 10.40 13.87 25.44
N ALA A 33 9.82 13.01 24.62
CA ALA A 33 10.48 11.79 24.21
C ALA A 33 11.51 12.17 23.16
N GLU A 34 12.73 12.39 23.57
CA GLU A 34 13.88 12.57 22.71
C GLU A 34 14.13 11.25 21.98
N GLY A 35 13.79 11.18 20.68
CA GLY A 35 14.13 10.06 19.82
C GLY A 35 13.04 9.67 18.80
N PRO A 36 13.42 8.93 17.73
CA PRO A 36 12.49 8.41 16.76
C PRO A 36 11.48 7.44 17.40
N ARG A 37 10.22 7.49 16.95
CA ARG A 37 9.15 6.55 17.35
C ARG A 37 8.43 5.97 16.13
N TRP A 38 7.71 4.89 16.33
CA TRP A 38 6.85 4.32 15.31
C TRP A 38 5.60 5.17 15.09
N TYR A 39 5.30 5.45 13.82
CA TYR A 39 4.08 6.08 13.35
C TYR A 39 3.38 5.13 12.39
N LYS A 40 2.11 4.84 12.64
CA LYS A 40 1.27 3.99 11.80
C LYS A 40 0.64 4.82 10.69
N GLY A 41 0.76 4.36 9.43
CA GLY A 41 0.24 5.10 8.29
C GLY A 41 -0.38 4.27 7.20
N MET A 42 -1.25 4.94 6.41
CA MET A 42 -1.87 4.43 5.21
C MET A 42 -1.64 5.39 4.05
N LEU A 43 -1.18 4.85 2.91
CA LEU A 43 -0.76 5.64 1.75
C LEU A 43 -1.52 5.32 0.47
N HIS A 44 -2.58 4.48 0.54
CA HIS A 44 -3.39 4.12 -0.62
C HIS A 44 -4.86 3.94 -0.21
N ALA A 45 -5.71 4.87 -0.62
CA ALA A 45 -7.14 4.84 -0.33
C ALA A 45 -7.92 5.78 -1.26
N HIS A 46 -9.17 5.45 -1.52
CA HIS A 46 -10.05 6.11 -2.49
C HIS A 46 -11.25 6.76 -1.83
N THR A 47 -11.76 7.79 -2.49
CA THR A 47 -12.96 8.52 -2.12
C THR A 47 -13.84 8.76 -3.34
N CYS A 48 -14.97 9.43 -3.16
CA CYS A 48 -15.83 9.80 -4.27
C CYS A 48 -15.25 10.89 -5.20
N TRP A 49 -13.99 11.30 -5.02
CA TRP A 49 -13.24 12.02 -6.06
C TRP A 49 -12.92 11.12 -7.26
N SER A 50 -12.81 9.82 -7.06
CA SER A 50 -12.67 8.82 -8.13
C SER A 50 -13.77 7.76 -8.07
N ASP A 51 -13.56 6.69 -7.35
CA ASP A 51 -14.39 5.50 -7.34
C ASP A 51 -14.63 4.92 -5.93
N GLY A 52 -14.09 5.57 -4.90
CA GLY A 52 -14.48 5.30 -3.52
C GLY A 52 -15.94 5.74 -3.24
N TRP A 53 -16.52 5.16 -2.23
CA TRP A 53 -17.96 5.28 -1.93
C TRP A 53 -18.29 6.30 -0.84
N VAL A 54 -17.29 7.03 -0.35
CA VAL A 54 -17.46 7.99 0.76
C VAL A 54 -16.86 9.35 0.43
N LEU A 55 -17.29 10.36 1.16
CA LEU A 55 -16.69 11.69 1.09
C LEU A 55 -15.30 11.70 1.75
N PRO A 56 -14.37 12.56 1.31
CA PRO A 56 -12.98 12.60 1.79
C PRO A 56 -12.85 12.67 3.31
N GLU A 57 -13.70 13.49 3.97
CA GLU A 57 -13.68 13.62 5.43
C GLU A 57 -14.00 12.31 6.16
N GLN A 58 -14.91 11.50 5.60
CA GLN A 58 -15.26 10.20 6.18
C GLN A 58 -14.08 9.24 6.10
N ALA A 59 -13.34 9.24 4.98
CA ALA A 59 -12.14 8.44 4.81
C ALA A 59 -11.06 8.83 5.83
N VAL A 60 -10.76 10.13 5.95
CA VAL A 60 -9.74 10.62 6.90
C VAL A 60 -10.16 10.34 8.34
N ALA A 61 -11.44 10.60 8.68
CA ALA A 61 -11.95 10.33 10.03
C ALA A 61 -11.88 8.85 10.39
N ALA A 62 -12.14 7.94 9.45
CA ALA A 62 -12.04 6.51 9.68
C ALA A 62 -10.62 6.11 10.09
N TYR A 63 -9.59 6.50 9.32
CA TYR A 63 -8.19 6.17 9.64
C TYR A 63 -7.70 6.86 10.90
N ARG A 64 -8.01 8.14 11.11
CA ARG A 64 -7.66 8.85 12.34
C ARG A 64 -8.26 8.18 13.57
N ASN A 65 -9.55 7.83 13.52
CA ASN A 65 -10.25 7.15 14.62
C ASN A 65 -9.77 5.70 14.79
N GLY A 66 -9.31 5.06 13.71
CA GLY A 66 -8.67 3.75 13.71
C GLY A 66 -7.26 3.71 14.30
N GLY A 67 -6.76 4.86 14.78
CA GLY A 67 -5.48 4.97 15.46
C GLY A 67 -4.27 5.09 14.53
N TYR A 68 -4.48 5.52 13.29
CA TYR A 68 -3.39 5.89 12.38
C TYR A 68 -2.85 7.26 12.73
N ASP A 69 -1.54 7.43 12.59
CA ASP A 69 -0.85 8.70 12.82
C ASP A 69 -0.80 9.54 11.54
N PHE A 70 -0.76 8.91 10.36
CA PHE A 70 -0.80 9.61 9.07
C PHE A 70 -1.59 8.86 8.01
N PHE A 71 -2.11 9.63 7.04
CA PHE A 71 -2.98 9.11 6.00
C PHE A 71 -2.83 9.89 4.69
N SER A 72 -3.03 9.22 3.56
CA SER A 72 -3.12 9.84 2.24
C SER A 72 -4.34 9.31 1.48
N ILE A 73 -5.05 10.21 0.82
CA ILE A 73 -6.03 9.90 -0.22
C ILE A 73 -5.30 9.90 -1.56
N THR A 74 -5.56 8.88 -2.37
CA THR A 74 -4.90 8.66 -3.65
C THR A 74 -5.87 8.30 -4.75
N ASP A 75 -6.90 9.13 -4.93
CA ASP A 75 -7.93 8.93 -5.95
C ASP A 75 -7.34 8.81 -7.37
N HIS A 76 -7.93 7.94 -8.21
CA HIS A 76 -7.50 7.68 -9.59
C HIS A 76 -7.46 8.93 -10.44
N ASN A 77 -6.26 9.33 -10.87
CA ASN A 77 -6.02 10.49 -11.73
C ASN A 77 -6.73 11.77 -11.23
N ARG A 78 -6.85 11.92 -9.91
CA ARG A 78 -7.46 13.08 -9.23
C ARG A 78 -6.61 13.50 -8.04
N ILE A 79 -6.64 14.80 -7.75
CA ILE A 79 -5.96 15.38 -6.58
C ILE A 79 -6.92 16.20 -5.71
N GLY A 80 -8.21 16.18 -5.99
CA GLY A 80 -9.20 16.91 -5.20
C GLY A 80 -8.88 18.40 -5.04
N ALA A 81 -8.58 19.10 -6.14
CA ALA A 81 -8.22 20.52 -6.12
C ALA A 81 -9.35 21.45 -6.59
N ASP A 82 -10.41 20.93 -7.18
CA ASP A 82 -11.54 21.71 -7.67
C ASP A 82 -12.41 22.19 -6.50
N THR A 83 -12.45 23.49 -6.28
CA THR A 83 -13.19 24.11 -5.17
C THR A 83 -14.71 24.21 -5.39
N ASP A 84 -15.18 23.95 -6.61
CA ASP A 84 -16.62 24.04 -6.97
C ASP A 84 -17.18 22.71 -7.47
N ARG A 85 -16.59 21.59 -7.06
CA ARG A 85 -17.14 20.28 -7.41
C ARG A 85 -18.28 19.88 -6.48
N TRP A 86 -19.43 19.57 -7.10
CA TRP A 86 -20.64 19.10 -6.43
C TRP A 86 -21.01 17.71 -6.93
N MET A 87 -21.44 16.84 -6.03
CA MET A 87 -21.97 15.52 -6.37
C MET A 87 -23.44 15.43 -5.98
N GLU A 88 -24.24 14.82 -6.85
CA GLU A 88 -25.64 14.54 -6.57
C GLU A 88 -25.77 13.48 -5.46
N VAL A 89 -26.69 13.67 -4.56
CA VAL A 89 -27.09 12.67 -3.57
C VAL A 89 -28.28 11.90 -4.15
N ALA A 90 -28.05 10.67 -4.54
CA ALA A 90 -29.06 9.81 -5.14
C ALA A 90 -28.73 8.32 -4.89
N PRO A 91 -29.72 7.42 -4.94
CA PRO A 91 -29.46 5.98 -4.91
C PRO A 91 -28.44 5.61 -5.98
N VAL A 92 -27.34 4.97 -5.57
CA VAL A 92 -26.27 4.59 -6.49
C VAL A 92 -26.59 3.23 -7.11
N PRO A 93 -26.77 3.16 -8.45
CA PRO A 93 -26.92 1.88 -9.13
C PRO A 93 -25.69 1.00 -8.86
N SER A 94 -25.82 -0.30 -9.10
CA SER A 94 -24.73 -1.28 -8.94
C SER A 94 -23.59 -1.11 -9.97
N GLY A 95 -23.27 0.13 -10.34
CA GLY A 95 -22.24 0.49 -11.31
C GLY A 95 -20.97 1.00 -10.64
N TRP A 96 -19.85 0.83 -11.31
CA TRP A 96 -18.54 1.36 -10.95
C TRP A 96 -18.04 2.29 -12.08
N PRO A 97 -17.47 3.46 -11.80
CA PRO A 97 -17.41 4.15 -10.49
C PRO A 97 -18.76 4.70 -10.02
N PRO A 98 -18.94 5.04 -8.73
CA PRO A 98 -20.19 5.64 -8.26
C PRO A 98 -20.41 7.00 -8.93
N SER A 99 -21.62 7.19 -9.47
CA SER A 99 -22.01 8.43 -10.15
C SER A 99 -22.66 9.47 -9.24
N ALA A 100 -22.98 9.07 -7.99
CA ALA A 100 -23.65 9.88 -6.98
C ALA A 100 -23.22 9.43 -5.58
N ILE A 101 -23.55 10.21 -4.57
CA ILE A 101 -23.42 9.85 -3.16
C ILE A 101 -24.70 9.15 -2.71
N ASP A 102 -24.57 7.95 -2.16
CA ASP A 102 -25.71 7.23 -1.60
C ASP A 102 -26.35 8.04 -0.45
N PRO A 103 -27.69 8.14 -0.39
CA PRO A 103 -28.37 8.89 0.68
C PRO A 103 -27.96 8.46 2.09
N SER A 104 -27.73 7.17 2.35
CA SER A 104 -27.28 6.69 3.66
C SER A 104 -25.86 7.16 4.00
N VAL A 105 -24.97 7.25 3.00
CA VAL A 105 -23.64 7.83 3.16
C VAL A 105 -23.72 9.32 3.45
N PHE A 106 -24.60 10.04 2.74
CA PHE A 106 -24.83 11.47 2.96
C PHE A 106 -25.41 11.77 4.36
N GLU A 107 -26.37 10.98 4.83
CA GLU A 107 -26.92 11.12 6.18
C GLU A 107 -25.86 10.89 7.25
N ALA A 108 -25.04 9.82 7.12
CA ALA A 108 -23.93 9.56 8.01
C ALA A 108 -22.88 10.68 7.97
N TYR A 109 -22.63 11.23 6.78
CA TYR A 109 -21.71 12.36 6.61
C TYR A 109 -22.19 13.61 7.32
N LEU A 110 -23.46 14.01 7.16
CA LEU A 110 -24.01 15.19 7.85
C LEU A 110 -24.05 15.02 9.37
N ALA A 111 -24.29 13.79 9.85
CA ALA A 111 -24.25 13.51 11.27
C ALA A 111 -22.83 13.71 11.87
N ALA A 112 -21.80 13.36 11.12
CA ALA A 112 -20.41 13.51 11.53
C ALA A 112 -19.83 14.93 11.27
N PHE A 113 -20.32 15.60 10.21
CA PHE A 113 -19.84 16.89 9.72
C PHE A 113 -21.02 17.85 9.47
N PRO A 114 -21.65 18.39 10.54
CA PRO A 114 -22.86 19.23 10.40
C PRO A 114 -22.60 20.58 9.72
N ASP A 115 -21.37 20.98 9.57
CA ASP A 115 -20.91 22.18 8.84
C ASP A 115 -20.68 21.95 7.35
N ALA A 116 -20.94 20.74 6.84
CA ALA A 116 -20.76 20.39 5.44
C ALA A 116 -21.65 21.26 4.51
N ALA A 117 -21.06 21.67 3.39
CA ALA A 117 -21.79 22.44 2.40
C ALA A 117 -22.64 21.52 1.51
N TRP A 118 -23.95 21.72 1.52
CA TRP A 118 -24.88 21.04 0.64
C TRP A 118 -25.99 21.98 0.17
N ARG A 119 -26.64 21.63 -0.93
CA ARG A 119 -27.71 22.45 -1.51
C ARG A 119 -28.80 21.60 -2.18
N LYS A 120 -29.99 22.20 -2.37
CA LYS A 120 -31.01 21.66 -3.23
C LYS A 120 -31.08 22.48 -4.53
N ASP A 121 -31.34 21.78 -5.63
CA ASP A 121 -31.62 22.35 -6.93
C ASP A 121 -32.82 21.59 -7.51
N GLY A 122 -34.02 22.20 -7.43
CA GLY A 122 -35.28 21.51 -7.64
C GLY A 122 -35.46 20.35 -6.64
N ASP A 123 -35.72 19.16 -7.15
CA ASP A 123 -35.89 17.94 -6.36
C ASP A 123 -34.57 17.22 -6.03
N LYS A 124 -33.44 17.71 -6.56
CA LYS A 124 -32.14 17.11 -6.37
C LYS A 124 -31.38 17.74 -5.20
N THR A 125 -30.64 16.88 -4.49
CA THR A 125 -29.73 17.30 -3.43
C THR A 125 -28.29 17.13 -3.91
N TYR A 126 -27.43 18.09 -3.60
CA TYR A 126 -26.00 18.07 -3.93
C TYR A 126 -25.17 18.34 -2.69
N VAL A 127 -24.04 17.64 -2.57
CA VAL A 127 -23.02 17.88 -1.55
C VAL A 127 -21.74 18.38 -2.21
N ARG A 128 -21.11 19.40 -1.62
CA ARG A 128 -19.84 19.92 -2.09
C ARG A 128 -18.69 19.00 -1.66
N MET A 129 -17.82 18.72 -2.58
CA MET A 129 -16.59 17.95 -2.32
C MET A 129 -15.55 18.87 -1.68
N SER A 130 -15.01 18.47 -0.53
CA SER A 130 -13.87 19.19 0.06
C SER A 130 -12.58 18.90 -0.71
N THR A 131 -11.79 19.94 -0.91
CA THR A 131 -10.47 19.83 -1.52
C THR A 131 -9.46 19.21 -0.55
N MET A 132 -8.35 18.66 -1.08
CA MET A 132 -7.27 18.13 -0.23
C MET A 132 -6.66 19.20 0.69
N ALA A 133 -6.66 20.47 0.26
CA ALA A 133 -6.20 21.58 1.11
C ALA A 133 -7.15 21.82 2.29
N GLU A 134 -8.48 21.79 2.06
CA GLU A 134 -9.49 21.91 3.13
C GLU A 134 -9.42 20.71 4.08
N ILE A 135 -9.23 19.51 3.56
CA ILE A 135 -9.01 18.29 4.35
C ILE A 135 -7.76 18.44 5.24
N ALA A 136 -6.65 18.86 4.67
CA ALA A 136 -5.43 19.10 5.44
C ALA A 136 -5.63 20.12 6.55
N ALA A 137 -6.30 21.25 6.24
CA ALA A 137 -6.60 22.30 7.21
C ALA A 137 -7.52 21.81 8.35
N ARG A 138 -8.45 20.89 8.04
CA ARG A 138 -9.41 20.36 9.02
C ARG A 138 -8.82 19.29 9.93
N PHE A 139 -7.97 18.42 9.41
CA PHE A 139 -7.56 17.20 10.10
C PHE A 139 -6.13 17.21 10.63
N ASN A 140 -5.22 18.00 10.05
CA ASN A 140 -3.84 18.05 10.53
C ASN A 140 -3.78 18.65 11.94
N VAL A 141 -3.11 17.91 12.83
CA VAL A 141 -2.84 18.32 14.20
C VAL A 141 -1.39 17.95 14.51
N ASP A 142 -0.59 18.96 14.78
CA ASP A 142 0.86 18.82 15.01
C ASP A 142 1.17 17.70 16.01
N GLY A 143 2.02 16.77 15.60
CA GLY A 143 2.46 15.63 16.40
C GLY A 143 1.39 14.57 16.71
N GLN A 144 0.15 14.74 16.23
CA GLN A 144 -0.97 13.82 16.51
C GLN A 144 -1.53 13.13 15.27
N PHE A 145 -1.76 13.90 14.18
CA PHE A 145 -2.28 13.33 12.93
C PHE A 145 -1.82 14.17 11.73
N LEU A 146 -1.36 13.49 10.68
CA LEU A 146 -0.87 14.09 9.45
C LEU A 146 -1.63 13.53 8.24
N PHE A 147 -2.38 14.39 7.55
CA PHE A 147 -2.91 14.11 6.23
C PHE A 147 -1.97 14.66 5.16
N MET A 148 -1.70 13.88 4.13
CA MET A 148 -0.87 14.26 2.99
C MET A 148 -1.65 14.04 1.69
N PRO A 149 -1.65 15.00 0.74
CA PRO A 149 -2.27 14.80 -0.57
C PRO A 149 -1.51 13.75 -1.36
N GLY A 150 -2.23 12.98 -2.16
CA GLY A 150 -1.68 11.97 -3.07
C GLY A 150 -2.57 11.77 -4.28
N CYS A 151 -2.08 10.99 -5.23
CA CYS A 151 -2.83 10.61 -6.42
C CYS A 151 -2.37 9.23 -6.88
N GLU A 152 -3.30 8.38 -7.22
CA GLU A 152 -3.03 7.17 -7.98
C GLU A 152 -3.08 7.48 -9.48
N VAL A 153 -1.94 7.35 -10.12
CA VAL A 153 -1.83 7.44 -11.58
C VAL A 153 -2.23 6.10 -12.17
N THR A 154 -3.38 6.06 -12.80
CA THR A 154 -3.98 4.85 -13.35
C THR A 154 -3.85 4.85 -14.85
N THR A 155 -3.09 3.91 -15.37
CA THR A 155 -2.80 3.75 -16.78
C THR A 155 -3.09 2.32 -17.22
N ARG A 156 -3.78 2.21 -18.35
CA ARG A 156 -4.05 0.95 -19.04
C ARG A 156 -3.24 0.87 -20.32
N ILE A 157 -2.56 -0.23 -20.54
CA ILE A 157 -1.85 -0.52 -21.78
C ILE A 157 -2.72 -1.46 -22.61
N GLY A 158 -2.97 -1.09 -23.86
CA GLY A 158 -3.80 -1.86 -24.79
C GLY A 158 -5.06 -1.13 -25.23
N THR A 159 -5.97 -1.83 -25.89
CA THR A 159 -7.27 -1.30 -26.34
C THR A 159 -8.40 -1.88 -25.47
N GLN A 160 -9.62 -1.32 -25.58
CA GLN A 160 -10.79 -1.90 -24.91
C GLN A 160 -11.07 -3.36 -25.34
N ALA A 161 -10.66 -3.73 -26.55
CA ALA A 161 -10.84 -5.08 -27.09
C ALA A 161 -9.66 -6.01 -26.81
N ASN A 162 -8.50 -5.47 -26.45
CA ASN A 162 -7.29 -6.25 -26.17
C ASN A 162 -6.44 -5.54 -25.13
N MET A 163 -6.83 -5.68 -23.89
CA MET A 163 -6.22 -5.04 -22.74
C MET A 163 -5.02 -5.84 -22.25
N ALA A 164 -3.81 -5.26 -22.37
CA ALA A 164 -2.60 -5.98 -21.98
C ALA A 164 -2.33 -5.93 -20.47
N CYS A 165 -2.30 -4.74 -19.87
CA CYS A 165 -1.99 -4.53 -18.45
C CYS A 165 -2.69 -3.29 -17.91
N ASP A 166 -2.91 -3.26 -16.61
CA ASP A 166 -3.16 -2.04 -15.83
C ASP A 166 -1.92 -1.71 -14.99
N VAL A 167 -1.42 -0.49 -15.08
CA VAL A 167 -0.23 -0.03 -14.35
C VAL A 167 -0.65 1.13 -13.46
N HIS A 168 -0.66 0.88 -12.16
CA HIS A 168 -1.06 1.85 -11.17
C HIS A 168 0.13 2.27 -10.32
N MET A 169 0.20 3.54 -10.01
CA MET A 169 1.33 4.11 -9.28
C MET A 169 0.87 5.29 -8.42
N ASN A 170 1.29 5.32 -7.19
CA ASN A 170 1.00 6.42 -6.30
C ASN A 170 2.15 7.41 -6.20
N TYR A 171 1.82 8.70 -6.11
CA TYR A 171 2.72 9.71 -5.55
C TYR A 171 2.02 10.43 -4.39
N ILE A 172 2.79 10.68 -3.33
CA ILE A 172 2.31 11.30 -2.09
C ILE A 172 3.15 12.54 -1.77
N GLY A 173 2.52 13.57 -1.23
CA GLY A 173 3.19 14.80 -0.81
C GLY A 173 3.17 15.92 -1.86
N LEU A 174 2.56 15.70 -3.01
CA LEU A 174 2.36 16.70 -4.05
C LEU A 174 0.86 16.98 -4.22
N ASP A 175 0.51 18.26 -4.32
CA ASP A 175 -0.87 18.77 -4.36
C ASP A 175 -1.33 19.18 -5.76
N ALA A 176 -0.74 18.61 -6.80
CA ALA A 176 -1.10 18.87 -8.19
C ALA A 176 -0.97 17.61 -9.05
N LEU A 177 -1.72 17.56 -10.14
CA LEU A 177 -1.65 16.46 -11.09
C LEU A 177 -0.43 16.57 -12.00
N ILE A 178 0.18 15.43 -12.29
CA ILE A 178 1.14 15.30 -13.40
C ILE A 178 0.40 15.35 -14.74
N PRO A 179 1.08 15.69 -15.85
CA PRO A 179 0.45 15.80 -17.17
C PRO A 179 -0.31 14.55 -17.62
N ARG A 180 0.18 13.36 -17.31
CA ARG A 180 -0.47 12.08 -17.59
C ARG A 180 -1.84 12.00 -16.93
N ALA A 181 -1.88 12.18 -15.63
CA ALA A 181 -3.12 12.14 -14.84
C ALA A 181 -4.10 13.28 -15.21
N ALA A 182 -3.59 14.47 -15.50
CA ALA A 182 -4.41 15.64 -15.83
C ALA A 182 -5.18 15.51 -17.15
N LYS A 183 -4.67 14.74 -18.11
CA LYS A 183 -5.29 14.54 -19.42
C LYS A 183 -6.33 13.43 -19.42
N SER A 184 -6.34 12.62 -18.42
CA SER A 184 -7.11 11.38 -18.35
C SER A 184 -8.43 11.56 -17.60
N GLY A 185 -9.40 10.71 -17.91
CA GLY A 185 -10.54 10.45 -17.03
C GLY A 185 -10.05 9.77 -15.73
N LEU A 186 -10.73 8.71 -15.30
CA LEU A 186 -10.22 7.87 -14.19
C LEU A 186 -9.08 6.96 -14.64
N ILE A 187 -9.03 6.58 -15.91
CA ILE A 187 -8.03 5.68 -16.48
C ILE A 187 -7.48 6.28 -17.77
N GLU A 188 -6.15 6.39 -17.88
CA GLU A 188 -5.48 6.67 -19.14
C GLU A 188 -5.29 5.36 -19.94
N THR A 189 -5.61 5.37 -21.22
CA THR A 189 -5.36 4.23 -22.10
C THR A 189 -4.25 4.54 -23.07
N LEU A 190 -3.23 3.68 -23.14
CA LEU A 190 -2.06 3.80 -23.99
C LEU A 190 -1.92 2.58 -24.91
N THR A 191 -1.35 2.81 -26.09
CA THR A 191 -0.92 1.78 -27.01
C THR A 191 0.56 1.97 -27.34
N ASP A 192 1.20 0.94 -27.89
CA ASP A 192 2.59 1.01 -28.38
C ASP A 192 3.63 1.43 -27.32
N THR A 193 3.42 0.99 -26.08
CA THR A 193 4.32 1.25 -24.94
C THR A 193 4.50 0.00 -24.10
N THR A 194 5.50 0.01 -23.22
CA THR A 194 5.77 -1.08 -22.27
C THR A 194 5.43 -0.65 -20.85
N VAL A 195 5.20 -1.62 -19.95
CA VAL A 195 5.01 -1.37 -18.50
C VAL A 195 6.20 -0.60 -17.93
N ALA A 196 7.43 -1.03 -18.28
CA ALA A 196 8.65 -0.36 -17.82
C ALA A 196 8.73 1.11 -18.27
N ASP A 197 8.32 1.42 -19.51
CA ASP A 197 8.30 2.79 -20.02
C ASP A 197 7.23 3.64 -19.32
N VAL A 198 6.05 3.11 -19.12
CA VAL A 198 4.97 3.81 -18.38
C VAL A 198 5.41 4.16 -16.97
N ILE A 199 6.06 3.23 -16.25
CA ILE A 199 6.60 3.47 -14.91
C ILE A 199 7.66 4.57 -14.94
N ARG A 200 8.62 4.50 -15.88
CA ARG A 200 9.70 5.50 -16.02
C ARG A 200 9.14 6.89 -16.29
N GLU A 201 8.28 7.00 -17.29
CA GLU A 201 7.71 8.28 -17.71
C GLU A 201 6.84 8.91 -16.62
N THR A 202 6.07 8.11 -15.89
CA THR A 202 5.25 8.58 -14.77
C THR A 202 6.13 9.11 -13.65
N ARG A 203 7.17 8.36 -13.26
CA ARG A 203 8.14 8.80 -12.25
C ARG A 203 8.82 10.13 -12.67
N ASP A 204 9.22 10.24 -13.93
CA ASP A 204 9.89 11.43 -14.45
C ASP A 204 8.95 12.65 -14.40
N GLN A 205 7.67 12.47 -14.73
CA GLN A 205 6.67 13.54 -14.62
C GLN A 205 6.45 13.95 -13.15
N VAL A 206 6.45 13.01 -12.19
CA VAL A 206 6.39 13.30 -10.77
C VAL A 206 7.62 14.10 -10.31
N GLY A 207 8.82 13.70 -10.74
CA GLY A 207 10.06 14.43 -10.48
C GLY A 207 10.05 15.86 -11.06
N HIS A 208 9.58 16.04 -12.28
CA HIS A 208 9.42 17.38 -12.88
C HIS A 208 8.39 18.23 -12.11
N LEU A 209 7.28 17.65 -11.69
CA LEU A 209 6.29 18.35 -10.86
C LEU A 209 6.90 18.79 -9.52
N ALA A 210 7.61 17.90 -8.85
CA ALA A 210 8.29 18.19 -7.59
C ALA A 210 9.31 19.33 -7.76
N ALA A 211 10.15 19.25 -8.79
CA ALA A 211 11.13 20.31 -9.11
C ALA A 211 10.46 21.67 -9.34
N LYS A 212 9.35 21.70 -10.11
CA LYS A 212 8.56 22.91 -10.35
C LYS A 212 7.98 23.51 -9.07
N LYS A 213 7.69 22.69 -8.07
CA LYS A 213 7.14 23.10 -6.76
C LYS A 213 8.22 23.35 -5.69
N GLY A 214 9.50 23.36 -6.05
CA GLY A 214 10.61 23.60 -5.12
C GLY A 214 11.02 22.37 -4.32
N ASN A 215 10.79 21.17 -4.88
CA ASN A 215 11.15 19.87 -4.30
C ASN A 215 10.58 19.64 -2.87
N PRO A 216 9.26 19.76 -2.67
CA PRO A 216 8.68 19.37 -1.40
C PRO A 216 8.93 17.88 -1.13
N PRO A 217 8.90 17.46 0.15
CA PRO A 217 9.01 16.06 0.49
C PRO A 217 7.92 15.24 -0.20
N HIS A 218 8.31 14.20 -0.94
CA HIS A 218 7.38 13.32 -1.65
C HIS A 218 7.97 11.92 -1.80
N ILE A 219 7.10 10.95 -2.09
CA ILE A 219 7.45 9.60 -2.49
C ILE A 219 6.63 9.18 -3.71
N PHE A 220 7.15 8.17 -4.40
CA PHE A 220 6.52 7.51 -5.54
C PHE A 220 6.66 5.99 -5.38
N PHE A 221 5.60 5.23 -5.67
CA PHE A 221 5.63 3.77 -5.61
C PHE A 221 4.72 3.11 -6.65
N VAL A 222 5.03 1.85 -6.95
CA VAL A 222 4.25 1.00 -7.85
C VAL A 222 3.25 0.20 -7.01
N ASN A 223 1.97 0.27 -7.41
CA ASN A 223 0.87 -0.38 -6.70
C ASN A 223 0.73 -1.83 -7.13
N HIS A 224 0.17 -2.67 -6.25
CA HIS A 224 -0.34 -4.03 -6.47
C HIS A 224 0.13 -4.70 -7.78
N PRO A 225 1.42 -5.07 -7.93
CA PRO A 225 2.01 -5.50 -9.21
C PRO A 225 1.32 -6.74 -9.80
N HIS A 226 0.65 -7.52 -8.97
CA HIS A 226 -0.06 -8.74 -9.38
C HIS A 226 -1.57 -8.55 -9.55
N TRP A 227 -2.06 -7.32 -9.42
CA TRP A 227 -3.49 -7.04 -9.56
C TRP A 227 -4.02 -7.60 -10.88
N ARG A 228 -5.14 -8.27 -10.79
CA ARG A 228 -5.82 -9.01 -11.85
C ARG A 228 -4.99 -10.12 -12.52
N TYR A 229 -3.80 -9.87 -13.05
CA TYR A 229 -3.15 -10.87 -13.89
C TYR A 229 -1.65 -10.64 -14.12
N TYR A 230 -0.89 -10.36 -13.07
CA TYR A 230 0.55 -10.07 -13.17
C TYR A 230 0.85 -8.88 -14.09
N ASP A 231 0.19 -7.78 -13.84
CA ASP A 231 0.28 -6.59 -14.69
C ASP A 231 1.68 -5.97 -14.69
N VAL A 232 2.40 -6.01 -13.57
CA VAL A 232 3.80 -5.59 -13.46
C VAL A 232 4.67 -6.79 -13.11
N LEU A 233 5.75 -6.98 -13.86
CA LEU A 233 6.71 -8.07 -13.66
C LEU A 233 8.00 -7.56 -13.00
N PRO A 234 8.81 -8.43 -12.35
CA PRO A 234 10.11 -8.03 -11.79
C PRO A 234 11.01 -7.34 -12.81
N ALA A 235 10.97 -7.76 -14.07
CA ALA A 235 11.77 -7.16 -15.14
C ALA A 235 11.46 -5.68 -15.36
N ASP A 236 10.20 -5.26 -15.19
CA ASP A 236 9.77 -3.86 -15.35
C ASP A 236 10.38 -2.96 -14.28
N ILE A 237 10.48 -3.47 -13.05
CA ILE A 237 11.10 -2.77 -11.92
C ILE A 237 12.63 -2.82 -12.00
N ILE A 238 13.20 -3.94 -12.47
CA ILE A 238 14.65 -4.07 -12.70
C ILE A 238 15.11 -3.08 -13.78
N ALA A 239 14.31 -2.84 -14.81
CA ALA A 239 14.58 -1.82 -15.82
C ALA A 239 14.51 -0.38 -15.30
N ASN A 240 13.96 -0.18 -14.11
CA ASN A 240 13.73 1.11 -13.46
C ASN A 240 14.40 1.17 -12.07
N PRO A 241 15.74 1.22 -11.96
CA PRO A 241 16.45 1.11 -10.69
C PRO A 241 16.15 2.25 -9.70
N ASP A 242 15.64 3.37 -10.18
CA ASP A 242 15.23 4.51 -9.34
C ASP A 242 13.88 4.29 -8.63
N ILE A 243 13.10 3.30 -9.02
CA ILE A 243 11.89 2.92 -8.28
C ILE A 243 12.31 2.31 -6.94
N ARG A 244 11.92 2.97 -5.86
CA ARG A 244 12.34 2.61 -4.50
C ARG A 244 11.30 1.86 -3.71
N PHE A 245 10.01 1.96 -4.09
CA PHE A 245 8.91 1.41 -3.33
C PHE A 245 7.90 0.70 -4.23
N PHE A 246 7.30 -0.36 -3.70
CA PHE A 246 6.19 -1.07 -4.31
C PHE A 246 5.27 -1.65 -3.22
N GLU A 247 4.05 -2.01 -3.52
CA GLU A 247 3.15 -2.68 -2.58
C GLU A 247 3.46 -4.17 -2.49
N VAL A 248 4.05 -4.58 -1.36
CA VAL A 248 4.23 -5.99 -1.05
C VAL A 248 2.92 -6.61 -0.57
N CYS A 249 2.05 -5.80 0.01
CA CYS A 249 0.71 -6.17 0.43
C CYS A 249 -0.25 -5.04 0.07
N ASN A 250 -1.31 -5.38 -0.68
CA ASN A 250 -2.46 -4.52 -0.94
C ASN A 250 -3.70 -5.37 -0.76
N THR A 251 -4.59 -5.01 0.18
CA THR A 251 -5.66 -5.90 0.60
C THR A 251 -6.89 -5.88 -0.30
N ASP A 252 -7.08 -4.86 -1.14
CA ASP A 252 -8.16 -4.80 -2.13
C ASP A 252 -7.79 -5.51 -3.44
N SER A 253 -6.54 -5.49 -3.84
CA SER A 253 -6.07 -6.04 -5.12
C SER A 253 -5.91 -7.56 -5.15
N ALA A 254 -6.40 -8.21 -4.16
CA ALA A 254 -6.35 -9.64 -3.95
C ALA A 254 -7.21 -10.49 -4.94
N TRP A 255 -7.41 -10.04 -6.17
CA TRP A 255 -8.42 -10.54 -7.11
C TRP A 255 -7.93 -11.54 -8.15
N ALA A 256 -6.68 -12.00 -8.11
CA ALA A 256 -6.30 -13.05 -9.06
C ALA A 256 -7.09 -14.33 -8.77
N PRO A 257 -7.78 -14.90 -9.76
CA PRO A 257 -8.47 -16.16 -9.59
C PRO A 257 -7.49 -17.25 -9.14
N GLU A 258 -7.91 -18.08 -8.19
CA GLU A 258 -7.08 -19.15 -7.62
C GLU A 258 -6.40 -20.04 -8.66
N ASP A 259 -7.09 -20.30 -9.76
CA ASP A 259 -6.63 -21.16 -10.84
C ASP A 259 -5.66 -20.48 -11.82
N SER A 260 -5.49 -19.15 -11.72
CA SER A 260 -4.60 -18.38 -12.60
C SER A 260 -3.19 -18.22 -12.06
N LEU A 261 -2.97 -18.54 -10.77
CA LEU A 261 -1.63 -18.48 -10.18
C LEU A 261 -0.85 -19.75 -10.49
N PRO A 262 0.42 -19.63 -10.91
CA PRO A 262 1.30 -20.78 -10.95
C PRO A 262 1.32 -21.42 -9.56
N LYS A 263 1.05 -22.74 -9.48
CA LYS A 263 1.12 -23.51 -8.23
C LYS A 263 2.47 -23.39 -7.52
N ASP A 264 3.47 -22.88 -8.21
CA ASP A 264 4.86 -22.75 -7.80
C ASP A 264 5.19 -21.39 -7.17
N GLY A 265 4.18 -20.59 -6.81
CA GLY A 265 4.35 -19.44 -5.90
C GLY A 265 5.16 -18.28 -6.46
N PHE A 266 4.60 -17.55 -7.42
CA PHE A 266 5.08 -16.20 -7.74
C PHE A 266 4.21 -15.21 -6.98
N ASP A 267 4.49 -15.02 -5.70
CA ASP A 267 3.85 -14.04 -4.83
C ASP A 267 4.67 -12.72 -4.78
N ASN A 268 4.17 -11.73 -4.08
CA ASN A 268 4.85 -10.44 -3.91
C ASN A 268 6.19 -10.57 -3.15
N ASP A 269 6.33 -11.56 -2.28
CA ASP A 269 7.61 -11.86 -1.61
C ASP A 269 8.68 -12.29 -2.63
N ARG A 270 8.32 -13.20 -3.55
CA ARG A 270 9.22 -13.65 -4.63
C ARG A 270 9.53 -12.56 -5.63
N PHE A 271 8.53 -11.74 -5.99
CA PHE A 271 8.73 -10.54 -6.80
C PHE A 271 9.79 -9.63 -6.17
N TRP A 272 9.64 -9.33 -4.89
CA TRP A 272 10.53 -8.47 -4.13
C TRP A 272 11.96 -9.00 -4.11
N ASP A 273 12.11 -10.28 -3.80
CA ASP A 273 13.41 -10.94 -3.72
C ASP A 273 14.08 -11.05 -5.09
N ALA A 274 13.33 -11.30 -6.16
CA ALA A 274 13.87 -11.34 -7.53
C ALA A 274 14.48 -9.98 -7.93
N VAL A 275 13.75 -8.88 -7.68
CA VAL A 275 14.24 -7.53 -7.95
C VAL A 275 15.49 -7.22 -7.11
N ASN A 276 15.44 -7.46 -5.80
CA ASN A 276 16.54 -7.11 -4.90
C ASN A 276 17.80 -7.97 -5.12
N ALA A 277 17.64 -9.23 -5.50
CA ALA A 277 18.78 -10.08 -5.84
C ALA A 277 19.57 -9.52 -7.04
N VAL A 278 18.87 -9.10 -8.09
CA VAL A 278 19.49 -8.46 -9.27
C VAL A 278 20.12 -7.13 -8.90
N ARG A 279 19.39 -6.26 -8.19
CA ARG A 279 19.87 -4.94 -7.77
C ARG A 279 21.12 -5.03 -6.88
N CYS A 280 21.15 -5.97 -5.94
CA CYS A 280 22.32 -6.19 -5.11
C CYS A 280 23.56 -6.58 -5.93
N LYS A 281 23.43 -7.46 -6.93
CA LYS A 281 24.52 -7.84 -7.83
C LYS A 281 25.03 -6.67 -8.68
N ARG A 282 24.14 -5.75 -9.05
CA ARG A 282 24.45 -4.56 -9.83
C ARG A 282 24.92 -3.36 -8.99
N GLY A 283 24.91 -3.47 -7.65
CA GLY A 283 25.20 -2.33 -6.76
C GLY A 283 24.13 -1.24 -6.75
N GLU A 284 22.93 -1.56 -7.21
CA GLU A 284 21.79 -0.63 -7.27
C GLU A 284 21.08 -0.53 -5.91
N ARG A 285 20.21 0.48 -5.75
CA ARG A 285 19.44 0.71 -4.54
C ARG A 285 18.42 -0.39 -4.32
N LEU A 286 18.17 -0.75 -3.05
CA LEU A 286 17.15 -1.73 -2.68
C LEU A 286 15.75 -1.21 -2.99
N LEU A 287 14.87 -2.12 -3.43
CA LEU A 287 13.44 -1.94 -3.50
C LEU A 287 12.85 -2.20 -2.11
N TYR A 288 11.96 -1.35 -1.64
CA TYR A 288 11.28 -1.45 -0.35
C TYR A 288 9.80 -1.78 -0.52
N GLY A 289 9.25 -2.60 0.37
CA GLY A 289 7.86 -3.02 0.36
C GLY A 289 6.98 -2.19 1.28
N ILE A 290 5.82 -1.75 0.79
CA ILE A 290 4.78 -1.06 1.56
C ILE A 290 3.55 -1.96 1.71
N GLY A 291 2.82 -1.80 2.83
CA GLY A 291 1.52 -2.40 3.05
C GLY A 291 0.42 -1.35 2.96
N THR A 292 -0.65 -1.65 2.22
CA THR A 292 -1.77 -0.73 1.98
C THR A 292 -3.10 -1.47 1.93
N ASP A 293 -4.18 -0.73 2.17
CA ASP A 293 -5.54 -1.26 2.09
C ASP A 293 -6.16 -1.09 0.70
N ASP A 294 -5.83 0.00 0.00
CA ASP A 294 -6.50 0.38 -1.25
C ASP A 294 -8.03 0.49 -1.05
N THR A 295 -8.40 1.15 0.05
CA THR A 295 -9.77 1.13 0.57
C THR A 295 -10.68 2.01 -0.25
N HIS A 296 -11.80 1.44 -0.71
CA HIS A 296 -12.88 2.15 -1.40
C HIS A 296 -14.12 2.32 -0.52
N MET A 297 -14.27 1.49 0.52
CA MET A 297 -15.41 1.45 1.43
C MET A 297 -14.94 1.46 2.88
N TYR A 298 -15.63 2.20 3.74
CA TYR A 298 -15.18 2.50 5.10
C TYR A 298 -16.22 2.11 6.14
N PRO A 299 -15.82 1.71 7.35
CA PRO A 299 -16.76 1.41 8.42
C PRO A 299 -17.51 2.67 8.86
N ASN A 300 -18.74 2.48 9.32
CA ASN A 300 -19.58 3.56 9.85
C ASN A 300 -19.84 4.74 8.89
N SER A 301 -19.67 4.52 7.59
CA SER A 301 -19.86 5.55 6.57
C SER A 301 -21.27 5.58 5.97
N GLY A 302 -22.18 4.73 6.45
CA GLY A 302 -23.53 4.58 5.88
C GLY A 302 -23.59 3.65 4.67
N THR A 303 -22.46 3.20 4.15
CA THR A 303 -22.46 2.23 3.03
C THR A 303 -22.87 0.84 3.52
N SER A 304 -23.78 0.19 2.79
CA SER A 304 -24.19 -1.20 2.99
C SER A 304 -23.40 -2.18 2.12
N ARG A 305 -22.42 -1.68 1.35
CA ARG A 305 -21.66 -2.52 0.43
C ARG A 305 -20.69 -3.44 1.19
N CYS A 306 -20.54 -4.66 0.69
CA CYS A 306 -19.61 -5.64 1.23
C CYS A 306 -18.18 -5.32 0.75
N ALA A 307 -17.19 -6.02 1.28
CA ALA A 307 -15.77 -5.87 0.94
C ALA A 307 -15.15 -4.55 1.43
N ILE A 308 -15.21 -4.35 2.73
CA ILE A 308 -14.45 -3.30 3.39
C ILE A 308 -13.05 -3.87 3.67
N THR A 309 -12.02 -3.27 3.07
CA THR A 309 -10.61 -3.65 3.26
C THR A 309 -9.90 -2.74 4.26
N TYR A 310 -10.64 -1.87 4.91
CA TYR A 310 -10.13 -0.90 5.88
C TYR A 310 -9.41 -1.53 7.07
N GLY A 311 -8.17 -1.13 7.28
CA GLY A 311 -7.40 -1.48 8.46
C GLY A 311 -6.74 -2.86 8.43
N ASP A 312 -6.69 -3.51 7.28
CA ASP A 312 -6.15 -4.85 7.10
C ASP A 312 -4.64 -4.85 6.81
N ALA A 313 -4.13 -3.79 6.17
CA ALA A 313 -2.70 -3.58 5.99
C ALA A 313 -2.28 -2.14 6.31
N TRP A 314 -1.00 -1.91 6.59
CA TRP A 314 -0.43 -0.60 6.91
C TRP A 314 1.08 -0.58 6.85
N ILE A 315 1.67 0.59 7.02
CA ILE A 315 3.10 0.74 7.32
C ILE A 315 3.31 1.31 8.72
N GLY A 316 4.37 0.84 9.39
CA GLY A 316 4.91 1.48 10.59
C GLY A 316 6.22 2.17 10.25
N VAL A 317 6.30 3.48 10.38
CA VAL A 317 7.49 4.28 10.04
C VAL A 317 8.15 4.80 11.29
N ARG A 318 9.44 4.52 11.50
CA ARG A 318 10.20 5.03 12.64
C ARG A 318 10.85 6.37 12.29
N ALA A 319 10.21 7.44 12.72
CA ALA A 319 10.61 8.80 12.38
C ALA A 319 10.78 9.70 13.61
N ALA A 320 11.60 10.73 13.47
CA ALA A 320 11.86 11.68 14.56
C ALA A 320 10.66 12.61 14.84
N ALA A 321 9.83 12.86 13.82
CA ALA A 321 8.66 13.73 13.93
C ALA A 321 7.55 13.28 12.96
N LEU A 322 6.31 13.62 13.28
CA LEU A 322 5.16 13.41 12.41
C LEU A 322 5.05 14.57 11.41
N THR A 323 5.96 14.59 10.44
CA THR A 323 5.99 15.55 9.33
C THR A 323 6.30 14.83 8.02
N PRO A 324 5.87 15.36 6.85
CA PRO A 324 6.18 14.73 5.57
C PRO A 324 7.68 14.49 5.37
N SER A 325 8.51 15.46 5.71
CA SER A 325 9.98 15.37 5.61
C SER A 325 10.54 14.21 6.43
N SER A 326 10.12 14.11 7.71
CA SER A 326 10.65 13.08 8.61
C SER A 326 10.15 11.67 8.24
N ILE A 327 8.86 11.54 7.89
CA ILE A 327 8.27 10.27 7.46
C ILE A 327 8.94 9.77 6.18
N PHE A 328 9.03 10.61 5.14
CA PHE A 328 9.61 10.18 3.87
C PHE A 328 11.12 9.96 3.93
N ALA A 329 11.84 10.72 4.77
CA ALA A 329 13.26 10.46 5.00
C ALA A 329 13.47 9.08 5.65
N ALA A 330 12.67 8.74 6.67
CA ALA A 330 12.71 7.42 7.30
C ALA A 330 12.36 6.30 6.30
N MET A 331 11.33 6.48 5.48
CA MET A 331 10.98 5.51 4.42
C MET A 331 12.12 5.34 3.41
N LYS A 332 12.71 6.43 2.92
CA LYS A 332 13.83 6.40 1.96
C LYS A 332 15.07 5.71 2.54
N SER A 333 15.27 5.75 3.85
CA SER A 333 16.37 5.03 4.53
C SER A 333 16.05 3.57 4.88
N GLY A 334 14.80 3.10 4.63
CA GLY A 334 14.34 1.76 4.98
C GLY A 334 13.99 1.60 6.46
N ASP A 335 13.79 2.68 7.18
CA ASP A 335 13.44 2.67 8.60
C ASP A 335 11.91 2.62 8.79
N PHE A 336 11.33 1.57 8.21
CA PHE A 336 9.90 1.27 8.28
C PHE A 336 9.64 -0.21 8.02
N TYR A 337 8.43 -0.66 8.31
CA TYR A 337 7.96 -2.01 8.01
C TYR A 337 6.61 -1.98 7.30
N ALA A 338 6.30 -3.07 6.57
CA ALA A 338 4.97 -3.34 6.05
C ALA A 338 4.25 -4.34 6.97
N SER A 339 2.96 -4.16 7.14
CA SER A 339 2.13 -5.04 7.96
C SER A 339 0.86 -5.44 7.23
N GLY A 340 0.51 -6.72 7.31
CA GLY A 340 -0.80 -7.28 7.06
C GLY A 340 -1.34 -7.89 8.37
N GLY A 341 -1.21 -7.14 9.48
CA GLY A 341 -1.76 -7.51 10.80
C GLY A 341 -0.76 -7.82 11.89
N VAL A 342 0.56 -7.75 11.65
CA VAL A 342 1.60 -7.90 12.68
C VAL A 342 2.38 -6.60 12.84
N ASP A 343 2.37 -6.03 14.05
CA ASP A 343 3.19 -4.88 14.40
C ASP A 343 4.54 -5.32 14.99
N PHE A 344 5.60 -4.60 14.65
CA PHE A 344 6.90 -4.78 15.27
C PHE A 344 7.05 -3.82 16.47
N GLU A 345 7.60 -4.33 17.55
CA GLU A 345 8.04 -3.52 18.68
C GLU A 345 9.35 -2.80 18.33
N ASP A 346 10.31 -3.55 17.75
CA ASP A 346 11.56 -2.98 17.28
C ASP A 346 12.14 -3.77 16.10
N ILE A 347 12.88 -3.05 15.25
CA ILE A 347 13.65 -3.57 14.14
C ILE A 347 15.00 -2.87 14.16
N GLN A 348 16.09 -3.62 14.28
CA GLN A 348 17.44 -3.06 14.31
C GLN A 348 18.33 -3.77 13.29
N PHE A 349 19.02 -2.99 12.47
CA PHE A 349 20.11 -3.53 11.65
C PHE A 349 21.45 -2.93 12.07
N ASN A 350 22.28 -3.77 12.69
CA ASN A 350 23.63 -3.38 13.08
C ASN A 350 24.53 -3.44 11.85
N ARG A 351 24.89 -2.29 11.30
CA ARG A 351 25.72 -2.17 10.09
C ARG A 351 27.16 -2.65 10.28
N SER A 352 27.68 -2.67 11.53
CA SER A 352 29.06 -3.16 11.78
C SER A 352 29.15 -4.69 11.77
N THR A 353 28.12 -5.37 12.24
CA THR A 353 28.08 -6.84 12.31
C THR A 353 27.27 -7.48 11.18
N GLY A 354 26.41 -6.70 10.50
CA GLY A 354 25.43 -7.22 9.53
C GLY A 354 24.29 -7.99 10.19
N THR A 355 23.95 -7.67 11.43
CA THR A 355 22.91 -8.39 12.18
C THR A 355 21.58 -7.65 12.11
N LEU A 356 20.56 -8.31 11.56
CA LEU A 356 19.16 -7.90 11.66
C LEU A 356 18.54 -8.55 12.89
N SER A 357 17.98 -7.74 13.77
CA SER A 357 17.20 -8.15 14.94
C SER A 357 15.77 -7.63 14.85
N VAL A 358 14.81 -8.46 15.22
CA VAL A 358 13.39 -8.09 15.24
C VAL A 358 12.75 -8.50 16.56
N SER A 359 11.85 -7.66 17.07
CA SER A 359 10.96 -7.99 18.17
C SER A 359 9.51 -7.67 17.85
N VAL A 360 8.60 -8.52 18.37
CA VAL A 360 7.16 -8.36 18.28
C VAL A 360 6.59 -8.54 19.69
N PRO A 361 5.67 -7.67 20.14
CA PRO A 361 5.12 -7.77 21.48
C PRO A 361 4.33 -9.07 21.65
N ALA A 362 4.41 -9.63 22.84
CA ALA A 362 3.60 -10.79 23.22
C ALA A 362 2.12 -10.47 23.11
N LYS A 363 1.35 -11.40 22.55
CA LYS A 363 -0.11 -11.31 22.49
C LYS A 363 -0.72 -12.63 22.96
N ALA A 364 -1.61 -12.57 23.95
CA ALA A 364 -2.27 -13.77 24.48
C ALA A 364 -3.05 -14.51 23.39
N GLY A 365 -2.88 -15.82 23.28
CA GLY A 365 -3.53 -16.66 22.26
C GLY A 365 -2.78 -16.68 20.92
N VAL A 366 -1.70 -15.90 20.74
CA VAL A 366 -0.99 -15.79 19.48
C VAL A 366 0.40 -16.40 19.57
N SER A 367 0.74 -17.22 18.58
CA SER A 367 2.08 -17.72 18.32
C SER A 367 2.65 -17.08 17.06
N TYR A 368 3.97 -17.01 16.93
CA TYR A 368 4.64 -16.38 15.82
C TYR A 368 5.73 -17.25 15.24
N THR A 369 5.98 -17.10 13.95
CA THR A 369 7.12 -17.68 13.24
C THR A 369 7.88 -16.57 12.52
N VAL A 370 9.15 -16.40 12.87
CA VAL A 370 10.07 -15.47 12.21
C VAL A 370 10.89 -16.22 11.18
N LYS A 371 10.84 -15.76 9.94
CA LYS A 371 11.65 -16.27 8.82
C LYS A 371 12.63 -15.20 8.36
N PHE A 372 13.92 -15.47 8.39
CA PHE A 372 14.94 -14.63 7.78
C PHE A 372 15.20 -15.12 6.36
N ILE A 373 15.17 -14.18 5.42
CA ILE A 373 15.15 -14.42 3.98
C ILE A 373 16.32 -13.69 3.35
N THR A 374 17.04 -14.36 2.45
CA THR A 374 18.15 -13.79 1.69
C THR A 374 18.27 -14.44 0.31
N THR A 375 19.12 -13.88 -0.53
CA THR A 375 19.65 -14.52 -1.74
C THR A 375 21.17 -14.57 -1.65
N LYS A 376 21.78 -15.73 -1.95
CA LYS A 376 23.23 -15.88 -1.96
C LYS A 376 23.82 -15.23 -3.21
N SER A 377 25.04 -14.70 -3.13
CA SER A 377 25.74 -14.05 -4.25
C SER A 377 25.97 -14.98 -5.44
N GLY A 378 26.13 -16.29 -5.19
CA GLY A 378 26.28 -17.33 -6.22
C GLY A 378 24.97 -17.82 -6.83
N ALA A 379 23.80 -17.39 -6.33
CA ALA A 379 22.51 -17.83 -6.86
C ALA A 379 22.29 -17.32 -8.29
N ASN A 380 21.63 -18.14 -9.14
CA ASN A 380 21.11 -17.63 -10.41
C ASN A 380 19.94 -16.70 -10.13
N THR A 381 20.05 -15.47 -10.61
CA THR A 381 19.03 -14.42 -10.48
C THR A 381 18.22 -14.19 -11.74
N ASP A 382 18.51 -14.95 -12.81
CA ASP A 382 17.69 -14.96 -14.02
C ASP A 382 16.52 -15.94 -13.85
N PRO A 383 15.40 -15.74 -14.57
CA PRO A 383 14.32 -16.72 -14.60
C PRO A 383 14.83 -18.10 -15.04
N VAL A 384 14.44 -19.14 -14.32
CA VAL A 384 14.81 -20.54 -14.66
C VAL A 384 13.83 -21.17 -15.64
N ARG A 385 12.61 -20.63 -15.72
CA ARG A 385 11.57 -21.00 -16.67
C ARG A 385 10.52 -19.89 -16.75
N THR A 386 9.64 -20.00 -17.70
CA THR A 386 8.45 -19.18 -17.87
C THR A 386 7.20 -20.05 -17.74
N VAL A 387 6.17 -19.51 -17.11
CA VAL A 387 4.83 -20.11 -17.07
C VAL A 387 3.92 -19.30 -17.96
N GLU A 388 3.30 -19.96 -18.93
CA GLU A 388 2.30 -19.37 -19.78
C GLU A 388 0.92 -19.44 -19.10
N LEU A 389 0.39 -18.26 -18.74
CA LEU A 389 -0.96 -18.13 -18.24
C LEU A 389 -1.93 -17.96 -19.41
N PRO A 390 -3.05 -18.71 -19.44
CA PRO A 390 -4.03 -18.61 -20.52
C PRO A 390 -4.70 -17.22 -20.53
N GLN A 391 -5.30 -16.87 -21.65
CA GLN A 391 -6.18 -15.70 -21.72
C GLN A 391 -7.34 -15.84 -20.71
N GLN A 392 -7.63 -14.76 -19.99
CA GLN A 392 -8.77 -14.66 -19.09
C GLN A 392 -9.61 -13.43 -19.42
N ASP A 393 -10.90 -13.62 -19.66
CA ASP A 393 -11.85 -12.54 -20.02
C ASP A 393 -11.27 -11.60 -21.10
N ASP A 394 -11.01 -10.36 -20.74
CA ASP A 394 -10.43 -9.31 -21.58
C ASP A 394 -8.88 -9.21 -21.49
N ARG A 395 -8.23 -10.11 -20.73
CA ARG A 395 -6.77 -10.14 -20.55
C ARG A 395 -6.14 -11.15 -21.50
N PRO A 396 -5.11 -10.75 -22.28
CA PRO A 396 -4.38 -11.68 -23.13
C PRO A 396 -3.61 -12.72 -22.31
N ALA A 397 -3.23 -13.82 -22.95
CA ALA A 397 -2.29 -14.76 -22.38
C ALA A 397 -1.00 -14.06 -21.93
N ARG A 398 -0.40 -14.51 -20.84
CA ARG A 398 0.73 -13.84 -20.22
C ARG A 398 1.84 -14.81 -19.87
N SER A 399 3.06 -14.42 -20.22
CA SER A 399 4.27 -15.16 -19.87
C SER A 399 4.84 -14.63 -18.55
N VAL A 400 4.82 -15.44 -17.51
CA VAL A 400 5.27 -15.07 -16.16
C VAL A 400 6.58 -15.76 -15.83
N PRO A 401 7.65 -15.01 -15.45
CA PRO A 401 8.94 -15.60 -15.12
C PRO A 401 8.88 -16.31 -13.77
N VAL A 402 9.54 -17.46 -13.68
CA VAL A 402 9.75 -18.20 -12.42
C VAL A 402 11.23 -18.21 -12.08
N TYR A 403 11.54 -17.84 -10.86
CA TYR A 403 12.91 -17.77 -10.35
C TYR A 403 13.25 -19.02 -9.54
N SER A 404 14.55 -19.31 -9.44
CA SER A 404 15.06 -20.40 -8.60
C SER A 404 14.68 -20.24 -7.14
N ASP A 405 14.48 -21.33 -6.40
CA ASP A 405 14.23 -21.31 -4.95
C ASP A 405 15.40 -20.75 -4.14
N ALA A 406 16.57 -20.59 -4.75
CA ALA A 406 17.70 -19.91 -4.15
C ALA A 406 17.52 -18.37 -4.10
N VAL A 407 16.58 -17.81 -4.87
CA VAL A 407 16.21 -16.39 -4.80
C VAL A 407 15.16 -16.22 -3.71
N GLY A 408 15.46 -15.44 -2.67
CA GLY A 408 14.57 -15.28 -1.52
C GLY A 408 14.45 -16.53 -0.66
N ALA A 409 15.56 -17.25 -0.50
CA ALA A 409 15.58 -18.46 0.33
C ALA A 409 15.45 -18.12 1.82
N VAL A 410 14.63 -18.91 2.53
CA VAL A 410 14.57 -18.86 4.00
C VAL A 410 15.82 -19.51 4.57
N VAL A 411 16.65 -18.72 5.24
CA VAL A 411 17.94 -19.19 5.80
C VAL A 411 17.89 -19.48 7.30
N LYS A 412 16.87 -18.94 7.99
CA LYS A 412 16.62 -19.21 9.40
C LYS A 412 15.15 -19.09 9.71
N THR A 413 14.62 -20.03 10.47
CA THR A 413 13.25 -20.00 11.01
C THR A 413 13.31 -20.11 12.52
N VAL A 414 12.57 -19.27 13.24
CA VAL A 414 12.43 -19.30 14.69
C VAL A 414 10.94 -19.25 15.02
N ALA A 415 10.47 -20.25 15.77
CA ALA A 415 9.08 -20.30 16.25
C ALA A 415 8.99 -19.84 17.70
N PHE A 416 7.92 -19.15 18.03
CA PHE A 416 7.58 -18.67 19.37
C PHE A 416 6.19 -19.17 19.75
N GLY A 417 6.08 -19.66 20.97
CA GLY A 417 4.84 -20.20 21.51
C GLY A 417 3.77 -19.13 21.79
N ASN A 418 2.61 -19.61 22.20
CA ASN A 418 1.49 -18.75 22.53
C ASN A 418 1.84 -17.77 23.66
N GLY A 419 1.69 -16.48 23.40
CA GLY A 419 1.94 -15.42 24.39
C GLY A 419 3.41 -15.14 24.68
N GLU A 420 4.33 -15.73 23.93
CA GLU A 420 5.77 -15.43 24.04
C GLU A 420 6.11 -14.12 23.31
N THR A 421 7.02 -13.34 23.91
CA THR A 421 7.64 -12.19 23.24
C THR A 421 8.58 -12.68 22.15
N VAL A 422 8.40 -12.18 20.94
CA VAL A 422 9.28 -12.50 19.83
C VAL A 422 10.57 -11.71 19.97
N SER A 423 11.71 -12.41 19.94
CA SER A 423 13.03 -11.79 19.81
C SER A 423 13.92 -12.72 18.99
N ALA A 424 14.21 -12.34 17.77
CA ALA A 424 15.00 -13.15 16.85
C ALA A 424 16.00 -12.30 16.07
N SER A 425 17.13 -12.90 15.69
CA SER A 425 18.14 -12.22 14.91
C SER A 425 18.80 -13.14 13.88
N TYR A 426 19.36 -12.53 12.85
CA TYR A 426 20.20 -13.19 11.86
C TYR A 426 21.37 -12.29 11.47
N THR A 427 22.58 -12.85 11.44
CA THR A 427 23.77 -12.14 10.98
C THR A 427 24.10 -12.59 9.56
N LEU A 428 24.25 -11.63 8.65
CA LEU A 428 24.60 -11.86 7.25
C LEU A 428 25.87 -12.70 7.13
N ALA A 429 25.77 -13.84 6.46
CA ALA A 429 26.93 -14.61 6.02
C ALA A 429 27.70 -13.85 4.92
N ALA A 430 28.94 -14.28 4.65
CA ALA A 430 29.83 -13.59 3.70
C ALA A 430 29.25 -13.52 2.27
N ASP A 431 28.42 -14.48 1.91
CA ASP A 431 27.80 -14.63 0.60
C ASP A 431 26.33 -14.17 0.53
N ASP A 432 25.76 -13.63 1.63
CA ASP A 432 24.42 -13.07 1.60
C ASP A 432 24.41 -11.71 0.90
N LEU A 433 23.48 -11.51 -0.04
CA LEU A 433 23.31 -10.24 -0.74
C LEU A 433 22.58 -9.20 0.11
N TYR A 434 21.60 -9.63 0.88
CA TYR A 434 20.77 -8.84 1.79
C TYR A 434 20.16 -9.76 2.85
N VAL A 435 19.44 -9.19 3.81
CA VAL A 435 18.56 -9.93 4.72
C VAL A 435 17.29 -9.12 4.95
N ARG A 436 16.14 -9.79 4.95
CA ARG A 436 14.88 -9.28 5.47
C ARG A 436 14.22 -10.32 6.39
N ALA A 437 13.32 -9.88 7.25
CA ALA A 437 12.53 -10.79 8.07
C ALA A 437 11.06 -10.71 7.68
N ARG A 438 10.39 -11.87 7.74
CA ARG A 438 8.94 -12.01 7.66
C ARG A 438 8.47 -12.69 8.94
N VAL A 439 7.50 -12.09 9.61
CA VAL A 439 6.88 -12.62 10.83
C VAL A 439 5.45 -13.01 10.52
N GLU A 440 5.14 -14.28 10.70
CA GLU A 440 3.80 -14.85 10.51
C GLU A 440 3.19 -15.14 11.88
N SER A 441 1.93 -14.78 12.11
CA SER A 441 1.17 -15.18 13.28
C SER A 441 0.27 -16.38 12.96
N ASN A 442 -0.32 -16.99 14.01
CA ASN A 442 -1.38 -17.99 13.85
C ASN A 442 -2.79 -17.37 13.77
N GLU A 443 -2.89 -16.03 13.75
CA GLU A 443 -4.18 -15.35 13.55
C GLU A 443 -4.52 -15.29 12.06
N PRO A 444 -5.74 -15.69 11.64
CA PRO A 444 -6.18 -15.50 10.27
C PRO A 444 -6.14 -14.03 9.88
N ALA A 445 -5.69 -13.74 8.67
CA ALA A 445 -5.86 -12.43 8.08
C ALA A 445 -7.35 -12.19 7.78
N VAL A 446 -7.85 -10.99 8.02
CA VAL A 446 -9.28 -10.66 7.83
C VAL A 446 -9.66 -10.80 6.36
N TYR A 447 -8.79 -10.32 5.46
CA TYR A 447 -8.97 -10.40 4.01
C TYR A 447 -8.85 -11.84 3.45
N ALA A 448 -8.23 -12.79 4.17
CA ALA A 448 -8.09 -14.17 3.70
C ALA A 448 -9.45 -14.88 3.49
N ASN A 449 -10.50 -14.41 4.15
CA ASN A 449 -11.84 -14.96 4.01
C ASN A 449 -12.62 -14.35 2.84
N ALA A 450 -12.14 -13.27 2.25
CA ALA A 450 -12.94 -12.50 1.34
C ALA A 450 -12.72 -12.88 -0.12
N ILE A 451 -11.51 -13.04 -0.64
CA ILE A 451 -11.39 -13.17 -2.10
C ILE A 451 -10.03 -13.68 -2.59
N SER A 452 -8.95 -13.76 -1.79
CA SER A 452 -7.64 -13.98 -2.38
C SER A 452 -6.73 -14.96 -1.70
N LYS A 453 -6.15 -15.83 -2.53
CA LYS A 453 -5.07 -16.76 -2.19
C LYS A 453 -3.67 -16.18 -2.48
N MET A 454 -3.56 -14.96 -2.97
CA MET A 454 -2.28 -14.29 -3.27
C MET A 454 -1.63 -13.70 -2.01
N HIS A 455 -2.41 -13.42 -0.98
CA HIS A 455 -1.90 -12.93 0.29
C HIS A 455 -1.78 -14.08 1.29
N PRO A 456 -0.86 -13.98 2.24
CA PRO A 456 -0.76 -14.98 3.29
C PRO A 456 -2.13 -15.18 3.95
N PRO A 457 -2.58 -16.42 4.19
CA PRO A 457 -3.85 -16.68 4.86
C PRO A 457 -3.84 -16.25 6.33
N MET A 458 -2.70 -15.88 6.85
CA MET A 458 -2.44 -15.48 8.23
C MET A 458 -1.92 -14.06 8.28
N LYS A 459 -2.11 -13.38 9.40
CA LYS A 459 -1.50 -12.06 9.63
C LYS A 459 0.01 -12.14 9.55
N VAL A 460 0.60 -11.16 8.90
CA VAL A 460 2.03 -11.13 8.61
C VAL A 460 2.60 -9.71 8.72
N GLY A 461 3.89 -9.62 9.04
CA GLY A 461 4.67 -8.38 8.99
C GLY A 461 5.99 -8.60 8.28
N TRP A 462 6.47 -7.60 7.55
CA TRP A 462 7.72 -7.64 6.80
C TRP A 462 8.63 -6.50 7.20
N THR A 463 9.89 -6.79 7.54
CA THR A 463 10.92 -5.76 7.59
C THR A 463 11.34 -5.38 6.19
N GLN A 464 11.98 -4.22 6.03
CA GLN A 464 12.69 -3.91 4.81
C GLN A 464 13.93 -4.80 4.65
N PRO A 465 14.44 -4.96 3.41
CA PRO A 465 15.71 -5.62 3.19
C PRO A 465 16.87 -4.71 3.61
N TYR A 466 17.87 -5.31 4.26
CA TYR A 466 19.12 -4.67 4.71
C TYR A 466 20.32 -5.36 4.10
N ARG A 467 21.38 -4.62 3.82
CA ARG A 467 22.64 -5.16 3.31
C ARG A 467 23.84 -4.45 3.92
N LEU A 468 24.98 -5.12 3.87
CA LEU A 468 26.26 -4.49 4.17
C LEU A 468 26.87 -3.88 2.91
N GLU A 469 27.49 -2.73 3.06
CA GLU A 469 28.42 -2.20 2.05
C GLU A 469 29.67 -3.08 2.03
N ARG A 470 29.95 -3.70 0.90
CA ARG A 470 31.13 -4.56 0.75
C ARG A 470 32.06 -4.02 -0.32
N ASN A 471 33.38 -4.07 -0.04
CA ASN A 471 34.49 -3.93 -0.99
C ASN A 471 34.47 -2.66 -1.87
N GLY A 472 34.28 -1.50 -1.28
CA GLY A 472 34.46 -0.24 -2.00
C GLY A 472 33.35 0.13 -3.00
N ILE A 473 32.32 -0.69 -3.14
CA ILE A 473 31.08 -0.29 -3.80
C ILE A 473 30.38 0.68 -2.84
N ARG A 474 30.64 1.96 -3.05
CA ARG A 474 29.85 3.02 -2.40
C ARG A 474 28.46 2.97 -3.00
N TYR A 475 27.55 2.33 -2.30
CA TYR A 475 26.14 2.54 -2.59
C TYR A 475 25.86 4.01 -2.38
N VAL A 476 25.37 4.67 -3.42
CA VAL A 476 25.00 6.08 -3.32
C VAL A 476 23.96 6.18 -2.23
N HIS A 477 24.36 6.59 -1.02
CA HIS A 477 23.44 7.00 0.00
C HIS A 477 22.75 8.25 -0.52
N ASP A 478 21.43 8.17 -0.73
CA ASP A 478 20.63 9.34 -1.05
C ASP A 478 20.60 10.31 0.12
N VAL A 479 21.49 11.28 0.05
CA VAL A 479 21.27 12.56 0.65
C VAL A 479 21.14 13.51 -0.52
N SER A 480 20.00 13.48 -1.18
CA SER A 480 19.50 14.48 -2.13
C SER A 480 18.72 13.81 -3.26
N VAL A 481 17.45 13.74 -3.18
CA VAL A 481 16.41 14.34 -4.03
C VAL A 481 15.08 14.21 -3.29
#